data_7933b650768e0e2acc864cc114a8e395
#
_entry.id   7933b650768e0e2acc864cc114a8e395
#
_cell.length_a   1.000
_cell.length_b   1.000
_cell.length_c   1.000
_cell.angle_alpha   90.00
_cell.angle_beta   90.00
_cell.angle_gamma   90.00
#
_symmetry.space_group_name_H-M   'P 1'
#
loop_
_entity.id
_entity.type
_entity.pdbx_description
1 polymer ?
#
loop_
_entity_poly.entity_id
_entity_poly.type
_entity_poly.pdbx_seq_one_letter_code
_entity_poly.pdbx_strand_id
1 'polypeptide(L)'
;ILPVASNPDGGPVVGRALEEFIFNNADEVSRAPLSYPTGSMDPSSARLTVRRTQDGPRETPGDLRWTFVSENEIEIARAAGYDAGAIYEFVYEARDPIVMGLGFAAMRDVISFLRYAVADPSGNPNPLASPSLPHAALSLGVSQSGRYLRDFLYQGFNEDVEGRIVFDGMHPVIAGSRK
;
A
#
# COMPACT_ATOMS: atom_id res chain seq x y z
N ILE A 1 5.20 3.50 13.47
CA ILE A 1 4.98 2.06 13.16
C ILE A 1 3.57 1.95 12.62
N LEU A 2 3.41 1.40 11.41
CA LEU A 2 2.10 1.12 10.84
C LEU A 2 1.53 -0.17 11.46
N PRO A 3 0.23 -0.23 11.73
CA PRO A 3 -0.39 -1.44 12.25
C PRO A 3 -0.41 -2.55 11.20
N VAL A 4 -0.28 -3.78 11.66
CA VAL A 4 -0.46 -5.00 10.88
C VAL A 4 -1.90 -5.44 11.01
N ALA A 5 -2.50 -5.89 9.90
CA ALA A 5 -3.86 -6.43 9.92
C ALA A 5 -3.88 -7.82 10.57
N SER A 6 -4.93 -8.10 11.32
CA SER A 6 -5.21 -9.42 11.87
C SER A 6 -6.64 -9.86 11.51
N ASN A 7 -6.87 -11.16 11.47
CA ASN A 7 -8.21 -11.70 11.34
C ASN A 7 -9.05 -11.39 12.61
N PRO A 8 -10.38 -11.46 12.53
CA PRO A 8 -11.25 -11.22 13.69
C PRO A 8 -10.99 -12.14 14.88
N ASP A 9 -10.43 -13.32 14.66
CA ASP A 9 -10.01 -14.27 15.69
C ASP A 9 -8.62 -13.99 16.27
N GLY A 10 -7.94 -12.92 15.80
CA GLY A 10 -6.59 -12.53 16.18
C GLY A 10 -5.48 -13.26 15.42
N GLY A 11 -5.82 -14.18 14.53
CA GLY A 11 -4.83 -14.88 13.70
C GLY A 11 -4.21 -13.98 12.61
N PRO A 12 -3.07 -14.38 12.03
CA PRO A 12 -2.42 -13.62 10.96
C PRO A 12 -3.29 -13.61 9.70
N VAL A 13 -3.31 -12.49 8.99
CA VAL A 13 -3.83 -12.44 7.62
C VAL A 13 -2.77 -12.99 6.69
N VAL A 14 -3.15 -13.99 5.89
CA VAL A 14 -2.27 -14.67 4.93
C VAL A 14 -2.88 -14.56 3.54
N GLY A 15 -2.04 -14.38 2.52
CA GLY A 15 -2.49 -14.29 1.14
C GLY A 15 -1.34 -14.40 0.14
N ARG A 16 -1.68 -14.51 -1.15
CA ARG A 16 -0.66 -14.50 -2.20
C ARG A 16 -0.21 -13.09 -2.51
N ALA A 17 1.11 -12.87 -2.52
CA ALA A 17 1.76 -11.66 -3.02
C ALA A 17 2.54 -11.96 -4.29
N LEU A 18 2.66 -10.94 -5.14
CA LEU A 18 3.49 -10.90 -6.32
C LEU A 18 4.48 -9.75 -6.17
N GLU A 19 5.77 -10.07 -6.24
CA GLU A 19 6.84 -9.07 -6.35
C GLU A 19 7.41 -9.09 -7.77
N GLU A 20 7.78 -7.91 -8.25
CA GLU A 20 8.45 -7.74 -9.54
C GLU A 20 9.80 -7.06 -9.31
N PHE A 21 10.88 -7.70 -9.76
CA PHE A 21 12.24 -7.20 -9.61
C PHE A 21 12.87 -6.97 -10.97
N ILE A 22 13.52 -5.81 -11.13
CA ILE A 22 14.31 -5.48 -12.31
C ILE A 22 15.69 -5.05 -11.83
N PHE A 23 16.71 -5.83 -12.18
CA PHE A 23 18.09 -5.53 -11.82
C PHE A 23 18.79 -4.84 -13.00
N ASN A 24 19.45 -3.71 -12.73
CA ASN A 24 20.14 -2.90 -13.73
C ASN A 24 21.67 -3.15 -13.76
N ASN A 25 22.10 -4.31 -13.31
CA ASN A 25 23.49 -4.74 -13.28
C ASN A 25 23.62 -6.11 -13.95
N ALA A 26 24.85 -6.57 -14.14
CA ALA A 26 25.18 -7.87 -14.73
C ALA A 26 25.63 -8.91 -13.68
N ASP A 27 25.27 -8.70 -12.41
CA ASP A 27 25.63 -9.64 -11.35
C ASP A 27 24.89 -10.97 -11.54
N GLU A 28 25.58 -12.06 -11.38
CA GLU A 28 25.00 -13.42 -11.50
C GLU A 28 24.02 -13.74 -10.36
N VAL A 29 24.22 -13.10 -9.19
CA VAL A 29 23.39 -13.27 -7.99
C VAL A 29 22.90 -11.91 -7.50
N SER A 30 21.64 -11.83 -7.15
CA SER A 30 21.04 -10.61 -6.62
C SER A 30 20.13 -10.92 -5.44
N ARG A 31 20.12 -10.03 -4.46
CA ARG A 31 19.17 -10.07 -3.35
C ARG A 31 18.02 -9.12 -3.61
N ALA A 32 16.83 -9.53 -3.21
CA ALA A 32 15.61 -8.79 -3.40
C ALA A 32 14.76 -8.80 -2.12
N PRO A 33 14.38 -7.62 -1.60
CA PRO A 33 13.51 -7.53 -0.43
C PRO A 33 12.08 -7.90 -0.83
N LEU A 34 11.34 -8.53 0.09
CA LEU A 34 9.91 -8.77 -0.02
C LEU A 34 9.15 -7.64 0.66
N SER A 35 8.06 -7.20 0.06
CA SER A 35 7.18 -6.16 0.63
C SER A 35 6.49 -6.62 1.91
N TYR A 36 6.20 -7.92 2.00
CA TYR A 36 5.60 -8.56 3.17
C TYR A 36 6.41 -9.80 3.57
N PRO A 37 6.44 -10.13 4.87
CA PRO A 37 7.09 -11.37 5.31
C PRO A 37 6.47 -12.59 4.63
N THR A 38 7.29 -13.58 4.27
CA THR A 38 6.74 -14.87 3.82
C THR A 38 6.05 -15.61 4.96
N GLY A 39 4.93 -16.25 4.65
CA GLY A 39 4.23 -17.16 5.57
C GLY A 39 4.93 -18.51 5.71
N SER A 40 5.80 -18.88 4.74
CA SER A 40 6.54 -20.13 4.74
C SER A 40 7.90 -19.94 4.10
N MET A 41 8.93 -20.54 4.69
CA MET A 41 10.28 -20.61 4.13
C MET A 41 10.47 -21.84 3.22
N ASP A 42 9.44 -22.66 3.03
CA ASP A 42 9.47 -23.78 2.10
C ASP A 42 9.43 -23.28 0.65
N PRO A 43 10.46 -23.53 -0.16
CA PRO A 43 10.49 -23.12 -1.56
C PRO A 43 9.32 -23.66 -2.41
N SER A 44 8.70 -24.76 -2.01
CA SER A 44 7.54 -25.32 -2.72
C SER A 44 6.28 -24.44 -2.62
N SER A 45 6.22 -23.53 -1.64
CA SER A 45 5.11 -22.57 -1.46
C SER A 45 5.21 -21.33 -2.35
N ALA A 46 6.32 -21.17 -3.08
CA ALA A 46 6.57 -19.99 -3.90
C ALA A 46 7.08 -20.36 -5.30
N ARG A 47 7.03 -19.39 -6.21
CA ARG A 47 7.47 -19.57 -7.59
C ARG A 47 8.15 -18.31 -8.11
N LEU A 48 9.32 -18.48 -8.72
CA LEU A 48 10.00 -17.44 -9.47
C LEU A 48 9.88 -17.73 -10.98
N THR A 49 9.52 -16.71 -11.75
CA THR A 49 9.59 -16.70 -13.21
C THR A 49 10.36 -15.48 -13.68
N VAL A 50 10.82 -15.52 -14.93
CA VAL A 50 11.52 -14.39 -15.56
C VAL A 50 10.98 -14.15 -16.97
N ARG A 51 10.95 -12.90 -17.41
CA ARG A 51 10.62 -12.48 -18.77
C ARG A 51 11.54 -11.36 -19.24
N ARG A 52 11.75 -11.24 -20.54
CA ARG A 52 12.68 -10.24 -21.12
C ARG A 52 12.01 -8.88 -21.32
N THR A 53 10.72 -8.86 -21.55
CA THR A 53 9.94 -7.65 -21.86
C THR A 53 8.60 -7.70 -21.13
N GLN A 54 7.96 -6.53 -21.03
CA GLN A 54 6.64 -6.38 -20.38
C GLN A 54 5.60 -7.39 -20.89
N ASP A 55 5.55 -7.62 -22.19
CA ASP A 55 4.58 -8.50 -22.84
C ASP A 55 5.19 -9.89 -23.20
N GLY A 56 6.43 -10.15 -22.75
CA GLY A 56 7.11 -11.41 -23.01
C GLY A 56 6.53 -12.58 -22.22
N PRO A 57 6.74 -13.81 -22.71
CA PRO A 57 6.32 -15.00 -21.98
C PRO A 57 7.08 -15.12 -20.64
N ARG A 58 6.39 -15.63 -19.63
CA ARG A 58 7.00 -15.99 -18.35
C ARG A 58 7.67 -17.33 -18.48
N GLU A 59 8.96 -17.37 -18.22
CA GLU A 59 9.81 -18.55 -18.38
C GLU A 59 10.39 -18.97 -17.02
N THR A 60 10.75 -20.25 -16.93
CA THR A 60 11.50 -20.80 -15.78
C THR A 60 12.71 -21.57 -16.36
N PRO A 61 13.79 -20.85 -16.75
CA PRO A 61 15.00 -21.47 -17.26
C PRO A 61 15.56 -22.52 -16.30
N GLY A 62 16.17 -23.57 -16.84
CA GLY A 62 16.68 -24.70 -16.04
C GLY A 62 17.84 -24.35 -15.09
N ASP A 63 18.50 -23.20 -15.30
CA ASP A 63 19.58 -22.65 -14.48
C ASP A 63 19.12 -21.52 -13.56
N LEU A 64 17.88 -21.04 -13.66
CA LEU A 64 17.30 -20.09 -12.71
C LEU A 64 17.16 -20.76 -11.33
N ARG A 65 17.72 -20.15 -10.30
CA ARG A 65 17.61 -20.59 -8.90
C ARG A 65 17.25 -19.44 -8.00
N TRP A 66 16.65 -19.76 -6.90
CA TRP A 66 16.37 -18.78 -5.83
C TRP A 66 16.26 -19.51 -4.49
N THR A 67 16.41 -18.75 -3.41
CA THR A 67 16.21 -19.23 -2.05
C THR A 67 15.74 -18.08 -1.14
N PHE A 68 15.02 -18.40 -0.08
CA PHE A 68 14.77 -17.44 1.00
C PHE A 68 16.06 -17.23 1.80
N VAL A 69 16.47 -15.98 1.95
CA VAL A 69 17.56 -15.56 2.86
C VAL A 69 17.00 -15.30 4.25
N SER A 70 15.80 -14.73 4.29
CA SER A 70 15.03 -14.47 5.50
C SER A 70 13.53 -14.43 5.15
N GLU A 71 12.69 -14.20 6.15
CA GLU A 71 11.25 -13.99 5.91
C GLU A 71 10.96 -12.78 5.02
N ASN A 72 11.89 -11.84 4.88
CA ASN A 72 11.72 -10.58 4.14
C ASN A 72 12.68 -10.42 2.97
N GLU A 73 13.43 -11.45 2.60
CA GLU A 73 14.44 -11.34 1.55
C GLU A 73 14.65 -12.67 0.84
N ILE A 74 14.77 -12.59 -0.48
CA ILE A 74 15.20 -13.73 -1.32
C ILE A 74 16.53 -13.42 -2.01
N GLU A 75 17.26 -14.48 -2.35
CA GLU A 75 18.43 -14.45 -3.22
C GLU A 75 18.09 -15.17 -4.52
N ILE A 76 18.40 -14.54 -5.64
CA ILE A 76 18.14 -15.04 -6.99
C ILE A 76 19.49 -15.25 -7.70
N ALA A 77 19.80 -16.51 -8.06
CA ALA A 77 20.84 -16.81 -9.04
C ALA A 77 20.19 -16.74 -10.42
N ARG A 78 20.60 -15.73 -11.20
CA ARG A 78 19.98 -15.42 -12.48
C ARG A 78 20.35 -16.44 -13.55
N ALA A 79 19.39 -16.75 -14.39
CA ALA A 79 19.64 -17.58 -15.56
C ALA A 79 20.46 -16.85 -16.61
N ALA A 80 21.27 -17.57 -17.34
CA ALA A 80 22.09 -17.03 -18.42
C ALA A 80 21.22 -16.34 -19.50
N GLY A 81 21.62 -15.13 -19.89
CA GLY A 81 20.91 -14.31 -20.87
C GLY A 81 19.66 -13.59 -20.33
N TYR A 82 19.45 -13.58 -19.02
CA TYR A 82 18.46 -12.76 -18.32
C TYR A 82 19.16 -11.74 -17.42
N ASP A 83 19.97 -10.89 -18.08
CA ASP A 83 20.83 -9.91 -17.45
C ASP A 83 20.07 -8.63 -17.03
N ALA A 84 20.72 -7.48 -17.14
CA ALA A 84 20.12 -6.18 -16.82
C ALA A 84 18.83 -5.94 -17.62
N GLY A 85 17.79 -5.53 -16.90
CA GLY A 85 16.48 -5.19 -17.49
C GLY A 85 15.51 -6.35 -17.63
N ALA A 86 15.90 -7.59 -17.38
CA ALA A 86 14.95 -8.71 -17.28
C ALA A 86 14.02 -8.55 -16.07
N ILE A 87 12.78 -8.97 -16.22
CA ILE A 87 11.73 -8.82 -15.21
C ILE A 87 11.55 -10.15 -14.51
N TYR A 88 11.90 -10.20 -13.24
CA TYR A 88 11.73 -11.37 -12.38
C TYR A 88 10.44 -11.21 -11.59
N GLU A 89 9.55 -12.19 -11.65
CA GLU A 89 8.27 -12.19 -10.93
C GLU A 89 8.26 -13.32 -9.91
N PHE A 90 8.14 -12.95 -8.64
CA PHE A 90 8.13 -13.87 -7.51
C PHE A 90 6.75 -13.89 -6.86
N VAL A 91 6.11 -15.06 -6.90
CA VAL A 91 4.80 -15.30 -6.27
C VAL A 91 5.03 -16.17 -5.04
N TYR A 92 4.57 -15.70 -3.89
CA TYR A 92 4.75 -16.40 -2.61
C TYR A 92 3.52 -16.21 -1.71
N GLU A 93 3.44 -17.03 -0.66
CA GLU A 93 2.48 -16.82 0.41
C GLU A 93 3.04 -15.77 1.37
N ALA A 94 2.38 -14.61 1.43
CA ALA A 94 2.73 -13.51 2.32
C ALA A 94 1.85 -13.51 3.56
N ARG A 95 2.35 -12.96 4.67
CA ARG A 95 1.61 -12.75 5.92
C ARG A 95 1.76 -11.32 6.44
N ASP A 96 0.98 -11.00 7.43
CA ASP A 96 1.08 -9.76 8.21
C ASP A 96 1.01 -8.49 7.33
N PRO A 97 -0.01 -8.31 6.48
CA PRO A 97 -0.10 -7.14 5.63
C PRO A 97 -0.27 -5.87 6.47
N ILE A 98 0.46 -4.83 6.09
CA ILE A 98 0.33 -3.50 6.68
C ILE A 98 -1.03 -2.92 6.29
N VAL A 99 -1.75 -2.36 7.26
CA VAL A 99 -3.02 -1.68 6.99
C VAL A 99 -2.76 -0.43 6.15
N MET A 100 -3.31 -0.42 4.94
CA MET A 100 -3.22 0.69 4.00
C MET A 100 -4.45 1.60 4.11
N GLY A 101 -4.33 2.86 3.63
CA GLY A 101 -5.47 3.80 3.61
C GLY A 101 -5.74 4.52 4.93
N LEU A 102 -4.96 4.30 5.98
CA LEU A 102 -5.11 5.01 7.28
C LEU A 102 -5.07 6.54 7.14
N GLY A 103 -4.37 7.06 6.12
CA GLY A 103 -4.38 8.49 5.82
C GLY A 103 -5.75 9.05 5.48
N PHE A 104 -6.64 8.26 4.86
CA PHE A 104 -8.01 8.65 4.60
C PHE A 104 -8.82 8.73 5.90
N ALA A 105 -8.72 7.73 6.76
CA ALA A 105 -9.38 7.72 8.06
C ALA A 105 -8.87 8.87 8.95
N ALA A 106 -7.56 9.10 9.01
CA ALA A 106 -6.97 10.19 9.78
C ALA A 106 -7.48 11.58 9.31
N MET A 107 -7.53 11.81 8.00
CA MET A 107 -8.06 13.07 7.45
C MET A 107 -9.55 13.23 7.79
N ARG A 108 -10.36 12.18 7.59
CA ARG A 108 -11.77 12.17 7.95
C ARG A 108 -11.97 12.55 9.42
N ASP A 109 -11.26 11.88 10.32
CA ASP A 109 -11.46 12.01 11.75
C ASP A 109 -10.96 13.39 12.27
N VAL A 110 -9.83 13.87 11.76
CA VAL A 110 -9.33 15.22 12.11
C VAL A 110 -10.30 16.30 11.66
N ILE A 111 -10.79 16.27 10.42
CA ILE A 111 -11.72 17.29 9.92
C ILE A 111 -13.06 17.17 10.64
N SER A 112 -13.56 15.98 10.90
CA SER A 112 -14.76 15.76 11.70
C SER A 112 -14.61 16.33 13.11
N PHE A 113 -13.50 16.06 13.79
CA PHE A 113 -13.19 16.66 15.10
C PHE A 113 -13.22 18.20 15.03
N LEU A 114 -12.50 18.80 14.07
CA LEU A 114 -12.42 20.26 13.95
C LEU A 114 -13.78 20.90 13.66
N ARG A 115 -14.69 20.21 13.00
CA ARG A 115 -16.02 20.73 12.65
C ARG A 115 -17.06 20.53 13.74
N TYR A 116 -17.02 19.42 14.45
CA TYR A 116 -18.18 18.98 15.23
C TYR A 116 -17.91 18.81 16.72
N ALA A 117 -16.66 18.79 17.16
CA ALA A 117 -16.34 18.59 18.57
C ALA A 117 -15.75 19.86 19.21
N VAL A 118 -16.05 20.11 20.46
CA VAL A 118 -15.44 21.22 21.25
C VAL A 118 -14.15 20.80 21.93
N ALA A 119 -13.97 19.49 22.18
CA ALA A 119 -12.76 18.89 22.73
C ALA A 119 -12.63 17.45 22.25
N ASP A 120 -11.42 16.90 22.31
CA ASP A 120 -11.15 15.49 22.06
C ASP A 120 -11.55 14.59 23.25
N PRO A 121 -11.51 13.24 23.13
CA PRO A 121 -11.82 12.33 24.24
C PRO A 121 -10.92 12.47 25.46
N SER A 122 -9.74 13.07 25.33
CA SER A 122 -8.79 13.35 26.41
C SER A 122 -9.04 14.71 27.08
N GLY A 123 -10.04 15.48 26.61
CA GLY A 123 -10.37 16.80 27.12
C GLY A 123 -9.54 17.94 26.55
N ASN A 124 -8.69 17.70 25.53
CA ASN A 124 -7.97 18.79 24.87
C ASN A 124 -8.95 19.60 24.00
N PRO A 125 -8.94 20.95 24.10
CA PRO A 125 -9.90 21.78 23.37
C PRO A 125 -9.63 21.75 21.86
N ASN A 126 -10.71 21.82 21.08
CA ASN A 126 -10.62 22.04 19.65
C ASN A 126 -10.13 23.48 19.38
N PRO A 127 -9.01 23.68 18.70
CA PRO A 127 -8.44 24.99 18.45
C PRO A 127 -9.33 25.92 17.60
N LEU A 128 -10.31 25.37 16.88
CA LEU A 128 -11.24 26.12 16.04
C LEU A 128 -12.61 26.35 16.68
N ALA A 129 -12.84 25.93 17.93
CA ALA A 129 -14.15 25.99 18.57
C ALA A 129 -14.50 27.39 19.15
N SER A 130 -13.70 28.45 18.98
CA SER A 130 -13.92 29.76 19.55
C SER A 130 -14.13 30.85 18.47
N PRO A 131 -15.25 31.60 18.49
CA PRO A 131 -16.39 31.54 19.43
C PRO A 131 -17.41 30.45 19.08
N SER A 132 -17.32 29.86 17.90
CA SER A 132 -18.21 28.78 17.44
C SER A 132 -17.43 27.80 16.55
N LEU A 133 -17.96 26.60 16.38
CA LEU A 133 -17.40 25.60 15.44
C LEU A 133 -17.50 26.08 13.98
N PRO A 134 -16.58 25.65 13.09
CA PRO A 134 -16.65 25.97 11.67
C PRO A 134 -17.96 25.49 11.04
N HIS A 135 -18.60 26.32 10.23
CA HIS A 135 -19.85 26.00 9.55
C HIS A 135 -19.63 25.18 8.28
N ALA A 136 -18.47 25.31 7.63
CA ALA A 136 -18.13 24.61 6.40
C ALA A 136 -16.66 24.20 6.36
N ALA A 137 -16.38 23.11 5.68
CA ALA A 137 -15.03 22.66 5.34
C ALA A 137 -14.91 22.44 3.83
N LEU A 138 -13.90 23.05 3.23
CA LEU A 138 -13.59 22.91 1.82
C LEU A 138 -12.21 22.30 1.65
N SER A 139 -12.03 21.45 0.64
CA SER A 139 -10.73 20.88 0.31
C SER A 139 -10.32 21.20 -1.12
N LEU A 140 -9.03 21.50 -1.30
CA LEU A 140 -8.39 21.71 -2.58
C LEU A 140 -7.19 20.77 -2.70
N GLY A 141 -7.10 20.05 -3.80
CA GLY A 141 -5.96 19.17 -4.09
C GLY A 141 -5.51 19.30 -5.55
N VAL A 142 -4.21 19.44 -5.77
CA VAL A 142 -3.63 19.59 -7.11
C VAL A 142 -2.76 18.36 -7.41
N SER A 143 -2.88 17.80 -8.61
CA SER A 143 -2.12 16.64 -9.08
C SER A 143 -2.29 15.43 -8.15
N GLN A 144 -1.26 14.99 -7.47
CA GLN A 144 -1.30 13.85 -6.56
C GLN A 144 -2.30 14.05 -5.40
N SER A 145 -2.34 15.23 -4.81
CA SER A 145 -3.36 15.54 -3.78
C SER A 145 -4.77 15.64 -4.35
N GLY A 146 -4.92 16.02 -5.63
CA GLY A 146 -6.20 15.91 -6.33
C GLY A 146 -6.64 14.46 -6.50
N ARG A 147 -5.72 13.52 -6.82
CA ARG A 147 -6.02 12.08 -6.83
C ARG A 147 -6.43 11.57 -5.45
N TYR A 148 -5.73 11.98 -4.40
CA TYR A 148 -6.09 11.67 -3.03
C TYR A 148 -7.53 12.07 -2.71
N LEU A 149 -7.94 13.30 -3.04
CA LEU A 149 -9.31 13.77 -2.81
C LEU A 149 -10.35 12.96 -3.59
N ARG A 150 -10.05 12.58 -4.83
CA ARG A 150 -10.94 11.71 -5.60
C ARG A 150 -11.11 10.34 -4.95
N ASP A 151 -10.02 9.72 -4.52
CA ASP A 151 -10.06 8.41 -3.88
C ASP A 151 -10.73 8.49 -2.50
N PHE A 152 -10.49 9.55 -1.74
CA PHE A 152 -11.17 9.84 -0.48
C PHE A 152 -12.70 9.85 -0.65
N LEU A 153 -13.17 10.58 -1.66
CA LEU A 153 -14.61 10.64 -1.97
C LEU A 153 -15.14 9.30 -2.51
N TYR A 154 -14.40 8.67 -3.42
CA TYR A 154 -14.81 7.41 -4.06
C TYR A 154 -14.95 6.26 -3.07
N GLN A 155 -14.07 6.21 -2.07
CA GLN A 155 -14.08 5.17 -1.05
C GLN A 155 -15.00 5.49 0.15
N GLY A 156 -15.77 6.59 0.09
CA GLY A 156 -16.77 6.93 1.09
C GLY A 156 -16.24 7.64 2.33
N PHE A 157 -14.97 8.08 2.35
CA PHE A 157 -14.40 8.77 3.51
C PHE A 157 -14.94 10.20 3.74
N ASN A 158 -15.77 10.73 2.83
CA ASN A 158 -16.40 12.04 3.05
C ASN A 158 -17.60 11.97 4.01
N GLU A 159 -17.82 10.85 4.63
CA GLU A 159 -18.77 10.61 5.71
C GLU A 159 -18.00 10.09 6.94
N ASP A 160 -18.24 10.67 8.12
CA ASP A 160 -17.60 10.22 9.35
C ASP A 160 -18.35 9.05 9.98
N VAL A 161 -17.84 8.52 11.08
CA VAL A 161 -18.41 7.35 11.78
C VAL A 161 -19.80 7.62 12.40
N GLU A 162 -20.23 8.89 12.46
CA GLU A 162 -21.54 9.30 12.93
C GLU A 162 -22.49 9.68 11.77
N GLY A 163 -22.09 9.45 10.52
CA GLY A 163 -22.88 9.74 9.32
C GLY A 163 -22.90 11.22 8.93
N ARG A 164 -21.95 12.05 9.44
CA ARG A 164 -21.85 13.47 9.13
C ARG A 164 -20.89 13.74 8.00
N ILE A 165 -21.18 14.78 7.21
CA ILE A 165 -20.31 15.15 6.08
C ILE A 165 -18.98 15.74 6.55
N VAL A 166 -17.86 15.29 5.96
CA VAL A 166 -16.50 15.76 6.31
C VAL A 166 -16.17 17.05 5.58
N PHE A 167 -16.28 17.08 4.27
CA PHE A 167 -16.09 18.28 3.45
C PHE A 167 -17.38 18.62 2.72
N ASP A 168 -17.82 19.87 2.80
CA ASP A 168 -18.98 20.40 2.06
C ASP A 168 -18.65 20.60 0.58
N GLY A 169 -17.40 20.85 0.25
CA GLY A 169 -16.91 20.99 -1.12
C GLY A 169 -15.49 20.46 -1.29
N MET A 170 -15.27 19.79 -2.42
CA MET A 170 -13.96 19.23 -2.78
C MET A 170 -13.60 19.66 -4.19
N HIS A 171 -12.38 20.21 -4.35
CA HIS A 171 -11.87 20.70 -5.64
C HIS A 171 -10.60 19.98 -6.06
N PRO A 172 -10.71 18.78 -6.69
CA PRO A 172 -9.57 18.05 -7.23
C PRO A 172 -9.15 18.65 -8.58
N VAL A 173 -7.97 19.29 -8.63
CA VAL A 173 -7.41 19.92 -9.82
C VAL A 173 -6.39 18.98 -10.47
N ILE A 174 -6.46 18.81 -11.81
CA ILE A 174 -5.58 17.95 -12.61
C ILE A 174 -5.29 16.59 -11.95
N ALA A 175 -6.33 15.99 -11.40
CA ALA A 175 -6.26 14.77 -10.61
C ALA A 175 -6.01 13.47 -11.43
N GLY A 176 -5.88 13.58 -12.74
CA GLY A 176 -5.80 12.42 -13.64
C GLY A 176 -7.14 11.70 -13.78
N SER A 177 -7.24 10.79 -14.76
CA SER A 177 -8.46 10.03 -15.06
C SER A 177 -8.38 8.54 -14.69
N ARG A 178 -7.18 8.02 -14.47
CA ARG A 178 -6.98 6.60 -14.11
C ARG A 178 -7.13 6.39 -12.60
N LYS A 179 -7.79 5.30 -12.28
CA LYS A 179 -7.85 4.70 -10.93
C LYS A 179 -6.83 3.59 -10.86
#